data_71c7c0345d41124f41a025caa1f4fe6d
#
_entry.id   71c7c0345d41124f41a025caa1f4fe6d
#
_cell.length_a   1.000
_cell.length_b   1.000
_cell.length_c   1.000
_cell.angle_alpha   90.00
_cell.angle_beta   90.00
_cell.angle_gamma   90.00
#
_symmetry.space_group_name_H-M   'P 1'
#
loop_
_entity.id
_entity.type
_entity.pdbx_description
1 polymer ?
#
loop_
_entity_poly.entity_id
_entity_poly.type
_entity_poly.pdbx_seq_one_letter_code
_entity_poly.pdbx_strand_id
1 'polypeptide(L)'
;MQSHAVQDYNTYAYQRKIMQSHAVKDYNTYVELGQFQNAAKCLQTALENNPDDLETFYMLHRLGEKVLDSTLKNKIAKVISDSNCTKMNLAYGNLLLSKFEQQASNYERELDYLLKGHDYFFQSKSAKFEAELKYWFDILPRIEEIVSLEKSDKNNHHIKPIFIVGLPRCGSTLIEKVITSGTKHISIGEETQIFNFLIHQGSREKILEAYRQRNLIQAASDYTFTDKSLENFFYIGFIKKIF
;
A
#
# COMPACT_ATOMS: atom_id res chain seq x y z
N MET A 1 -26.93 -3.41 -11.54
CA MET A 1 -25.74 -2.55 -11.78
C MET A 1 -24.77 -2.49 -10.60
N GLN A 2 -25.21 -2.68 -9.34
CA GLN A 2 -24.34 -2.66 -8.14
C GLN A 2 -23.39 -3.87 -8.03
N SER A 3 -23.75 -5.05 -8.59
CA SER A 3 -22.93 -6.26 -8.45
C SER A 3 -21.61 -6.21 -9.26
N HIS A 4 -21.58 -5.52 -10.40
CA HIS A 4 -20.40 -5.48 -11.25
C HIS A 4 -19.26 -4.61 -10.66
N ALA A 5 -19.55 -3.42 -10.13
CA ALA A 5 -18.49 -2.54 -9.58
C ALA A 5 -17.84 -3.11 -8.32
N VAL A 6 -18.60 -3.79 -7.46
CA VAL A 6 -18.07 -4.49 -6.26
C VAL A 6 -17.34 -5.77 -6.67
N GLN A 7 -17.85 -6.46 -7.69
CA GLN A 7 -17.21 -7.66 -8.23
C GLN A 7 -15.89 -7.32 -8.93
N ASP A 8 -15.84 -6.20 -9.67
CA ASP A 8 -14.62 -5.70 -10.31
C ASP A 8 -13.56 -5.27 -9.30
N TYR A 9 -13.96 -4.60 -8.19
CA TYR A 9 -13.03 -4.24 -7.12
C TYR A 9 -12.48 -5.47 -6.39
N ASN A 10 -13.33 -6.44 -6.06
CA ASN A 10 -12.91 -7.69 -5.43
C ASN A 10 -12.04 -8.53 -6.36
N THR A 11 -12.35 -8.58 -7.64
CA THR A 11 -11.53 -9.24 -8.67
C THR A 11 -10.18 -8.55 -8.80
N TYR A 12 -10.14 -7.22 -8.74
CA TYR A 12 -8.92 -6.43 -8.81
C TYR A 12 -8.04 -6.58 -7.55
N ALA A 13 -8.64 -6.59 -6.36
CA ALA A 13 -7.93 -6.86 -5.11
C ALA A 13 -7.41 -8.32 -5.05
N TYR A 14 -8.14 -9.26 -5.65
CA TYR A 14 -7.76 -10.65 -5.78
C TYR A 14 -6.65 -10.86 -6.81
N GLN A 15 -6.72 -10.19 -7.96
CA GLN A 15 -5.64 -10.19 -8.97
C GLN A 15 -4.35 -9.57 -8.44
N ARG A 16 -4.42 -8.55 -7.56
CA ARG A 16 -3.25 -8.00 -6.87
C ARG A 16 -2.56 -9.05 -5.98
N LYS A 17 -3.30 -9.99 -5.40
CA LYS A 17 -2.77 -11.12 -4.63
C LYS A 17 -2.14 -12.21 -5.49
N ILE A 18 -2.67 -12.44 -6.70
CA ILE A 18 -2.21 -13.50 -7.61
C ILE A 18 -1.03 -13.03 -8.48
N MET A 19 -0.96 -11.76 -8.85
CA MET A 19 0.11 -11.21 -9.69
C MET A 19 1.44 -10.97 -8.97
N GLN A 20 1.50 -11.10 -7.65
CA GLN A 20 2.78 -11.20 -6.96
C GLN A 20 3.31 -12.62 -7.18
N SER A 21 4.23 -12.79 -8.13
CA SER A 21 4.98 -14.04 -8.24
C SER A 21 5.47 -14.45 -6.85
N HIS A 22 5.54 -15.76 -6.54
CA HIS A 22 6.04 -16.23 -5.25
C HIS A 22 7.37 -15.56 -4.87
N ALA A 23 8.25 -15.30 -5.85
CA ALA A 23 9.52 -14.62 -5.65
C ALA A 23 9.40 -13.19 -5.08
N VAL A 24 8.42 -12.39 -5.53
CA VAL A 24 8.20 -11.02 -4.99
C VAL A 24 7.60 -11.07 -3.59
N LYS A 25 6.77 -12.05 -3.30
CA LYS A 25 6.20 -12.26 -1.97
C LYS A 25 7.30 -12.64 -0.97
N ASP A 26 8.17 -13.56 -1.36
CA ASP A 26 9.30 -13.99 -0.55
C ASP A 26 10.31 -12.85 -0.37
N TYR A 27 10.58 -12.05 -1.41
CA TYR A 27 11.39 -10.84 -1.34
C TYR A 27 10.90 -9.86 -0.26
N ASN A 28 9.62 -9.49 -0.28
CA ASN A 28 9.05 -8.57 0.71
C ASN A 28 9.19 -9.12 2.14
N THR A 29 8.91 -10.41 2.34
CA THR A 29 9.06 -11.06 3.64
C THR A 29 10.50 -11.01 4.13
N TYR A 30 11.49 -11.31 3.28
CA TYR A 30 12.90 -11.24 3.66
C TYR A 30 13.36 -9.80 3.95
N VAL A 31 12.87 -8.82 3.22
CA VAL A 31 13.16 -7.39 3.49
C VAL A 31 12.60 -6.97 4.85
N GLU A 32 11.36 -7.34 5.16
CA GLU A 32 10.72 -7.05 6.45
C GLU A 32 11.47 -7.70 7.63
N LEU A 33 12.02 -8.89 7.42
CA LEU A 33 12.85 -9.61 8.40
C LEU A 33 14.31 -9.11 8.45
N GLY A 34 14.70 -8.13 7.63
CA GLY A 34 16.08 -7.64 7.54
C GLY A 34 17.06 -8.64 6.88
N GLN A 35 16.54 -9.68 6.23
CA GLN A 35 17.33 -10.74 5.58
C GLN A 35 17.67 -10.37 4.13
N PHE A 36 18.42 -9.28 3.93
CA PHE A 36 18.68 -8.69 2.62
C PHE A 36 19.39 -9.63 1.62
N GLN A 37 20.26 -10.52 2.10
CA GLN A 37 20.93 -11.51 1.24
C GLN A 37 19.93 -12.53 0.66
N ASN A 38 18.94 -12.97 1.45
CA ASN A 38 17.90 -13.88 0.98
C ASN A 38 16.94 -13.15 0.02
N ALA A 39 16.60 -11.90 0.30
CA ALA A 39 15.84 -11.05 -0.61
C ALA A 39 16.56 -10.90 -1.97
N ALA A 40 17.87 -10.65 -1.98
CA ALA A 40 18.65 -10.54 -3.22
C ALA A 40 18.64 -11.86 -4.03
N LYS A 41 18.76 -13.02 -3.38
CA LYS A 41 18.67 -14.33 -4.06
C LYS A 41 17.31 -14.53 -4.74
N CYS A 42 16.22 -14.16 -4.07
CA CYS A 42 14.87 -14.22 -4.68
C CYS A 42 14.79 -13.39 -5.97
N LEU A 43 15.36 -12.18 -5.95
CA LEU A 43 15.39 -11.31 -7.13
C LEU A 43 16.30 -11.86 -8.24
N GLN A 44 17.45 -12.47 -7.90
CA GLN A 44 18.33 -13.12 -8.86
C GLN A 44 17.61 -14.28 -9.56
N THR A 45 16.90 -15.13 -8.80
CA THR A 45 16.09 -16.21 -9.38
C THR A 45 14.95 -15.66 -10.27
N ALA A 46 14.37 -14.52 -9.91
CA ALA A 46 13.36 -13.86 -10.76
C ALA A 46 13.97 -13.42 -12.11
N LEU A 47 15.22 -12.93 -12.13
CA LEU A 47 15.92 -12.55 -13.35
C LEU A 47 16.32 -13.74 -14.24
N GLU A 48 16.49 -14.93 -13.69
CA GLU A 48 16.69 -16.16 -14.48
C GLU A 48 15.46 -16.45 -15.34
N ASN A 49 14.25 -16.17 -14.80
CA ASN A 49 12.98 -16.37 -15.52
C ASN A 49 12.62 -15.20 -16.44
N ASN A 50 12.97 -13.98 -16.06
CA ASN A 50 12.72 -12.77 -16.84
C ASN A 50 13.96 -11.86 -16.86
N PRO A 51 14.94 -12.11 -17.74
CA PRO A 51 16.22 -11.39 -17.78
C PRO A 51 16.11 -9.90 -18.13
N ASP A 52 14.99 -9.46 -18.68
CA ASP A 52 14.77 -8.08 -19.13
C ASP A 52 13.86 -7.27 -18.17
N ASP A 53 13.60 -7.80 -16.96
CA ASP A 53 12.83 -7.12 -15.94
C ASP A 53 13.66 -6.04 -15.23
N LEU A 54 13.50 -4.81 -15.69
CA LEU A 54 14.22 -3.65 -15.14
C LEU A 54 13.77 -3.26 -13.72
N GLU A 55 12.56 -3.61 -13.31
CA GLU A 55 12.10 -3.45 -11.93
C GLU A 55 12.94 -4.28 -10.97
N THR A 56 13.17 -5.53 -11.29
CA THR A 56 13.99 -6.44 -10.48
C THR A 56 15.44 -5.95 -10.36
N PHE A 57 16.06 -5.42 -11.42
CA PHE A 57 17.37 -4.77 -11.34
C PHE A 57 17.37 -3.55 -10.42
N TYR A 58 16.31 -2.74 -10.47
CA TYR A 58 16.18 -1.59 -9.59
C TYR A 58 16.03 -2.01 -8.12
N MET A 59 15.28 -3.08 -7.84
CA MET A 59 15.16 -3.64 -6.49
C MET A 59 16.49 -4.17 -5.97
N LEU A 60 17.27 -4.90 -6.78
CA LEU A 60 18.61 -5.35 -6.42
C LEU A 60 19.53 -4.18 -6.08
N HIS A 61 19.52 -3.12 -6.90
CA HIS A 61 20.28 -1.92 -6.60
C HIS A 61 19.88 -1.30 -5.26
N ARG A 62 18.58 -1.27 -4.93
CA ARG A 62 18.08 -0.76 -3.64
C ARG A 62 18.52 -1.60 -2.44
N LEU A 63 18.79 -2.88 -2.62
CA LEU A 63 19.37 -3.76 -1.59
C LEU A 63 20.88 -3.55 -1.40
N GLY A 64 21.50 -2.69 -2.20
CA GLY A 64 22.96 -2.42 -2.15
C GLY A 64 23.78 -3.34 -3.06
N GLU A 65 23.13 -4.18 -3.88
CA GLU A 65 23.83 -5.01 -4.85
C GLU A 65 24.51 -4.16 -5.94
N LYS A 66 25.73 -4.56 -6.32
CA LYS A 66 26.52 -3.85 -7.35
C LYS A 66 26.07 -4.25 -8.76
N VAL A 67 24.88 -3.82 -9.15
CA VAL A 67 24.29 -4.15 -10.46
C VAL A 67 24.55 -3.08 -11.53
N LEU A 68 24.97 -1.86 -11.14
CA LEU A 68 25.18 -0.75 -12.07
C LEU A 68 26.52 -0.89 -12.79
N ASP A 69 26.54 -1.63 -13.87
CA ASP A 69 27.70 -1.83 -14.75
C ASP A 69 27.36 -1.52 -16.22
N SER A 70 28.36 -1.60 -17.09
CA SER A 70 28.18 -1.37 -18.52
C SER A 70 27.26 -2.40 -19.18
N THR A 71 27.20 -3.62 -18.67
CA THR A 71 26.32 -4.69 -19.17
C THR A 71 24.88 -4.32 -18.93
N LEU A 72 24.55 -3.91 -17.71
CA LEU A 72 23.20 -3.44 -17.38
C LEU A 72 22.84 -2.16 -18.18
N LYS A 73 23.77 -1.21 -18.33
CA LYS A 73 23.52 0.00 -19.11
C LYS A 73 23.14 -0.32 -20.56
N ASN A 74 23.86 -1.26 -21.19
CA ASN A 74 23.55 -1.73 -22.55
C ASN A 74 22.20 -2.48 -22.61
N LYS A 75 21.91 -3.30 -21.62
CA LYS A 75 20.64 -4.00 -21.50
C LYS A 75 19.47 -3.02 -21.38
N ILE A 76 19.59 -2.02 -20.51
CA ILE A 76 18.56 -0.96 -20.37
C ILE A 76 18.31 -0.31 -21.74
N ALA A 77 19.38 0.13 -22.44
CA ALA A 77 19.23 0.78 -23.73
C ALA A 77 18.48 -0.11 -24.73
N LYS A 78 18.78 -1.41 -24.75
CA LYS A 78 18.10 -2.38 -25.62
C LYS A 78 16.62 -2.52 -25.23
N VAL A 79 16.30 -2.72 -23.95
CA VAL A 79 14.93 -2.95 -23.47
C VAL A 79 14.06 -1.74 -23.73
N ILE A 80 14.52 -0.52 -23.39
CA ILE A 80 13.72 0.70 -23.56
C ILE A 80 13.56 1.15 -25.02
N SER A 81 14.42 0.66 -25.94
CA SER A 81 14.30 0.94 -27.38
C SER A 81 13.32 0.02 -28.09
N ASP A 82 12.85 -1.05 -27.45
CA ASP A 82 11.84 -1.93 -28.03
C ASP A 82 10.49 -1.23 -28.08
N SER A 83 9.86 -1.22 -29.24
CA SER A 83 8.53 -0.64 -29.46
C SER A 83 7.44 -1.29 -28.61
N ASN A 84 7.63 -2.52 -28.16
CA ASN A 84 6.74 -3.26 -27.27
C ASN A 84 7.11 -3.15 -25.80
N CYS A 85 8.06 -2.27 -25.46
CA CYS A 85 8.51 -2.10 -24.07
C CYS A 85 7.33 -1.65 -23.19
N THR A 86 7.16 -2.34 -22.06
CA THR A 86 6.10 -1.98 -21.10
C THR A 86 6.40 -0.63 -20.44
N LYS A 87 5.37 0.14 -20.08
CA LYS A 87 5.55 1.39 -19.35
C LYS A 87 6.31 1.21 -18.02
N MET A 88 6.17 0.04 -17.38
CA MET A 88 6.95 -0.28 -16.18
C MET A 88 8.45 -0.42 -16.47
N ASN A 89 8.83 -1.14 -17.53
CA ASN A 89 10.22 -1.22 -17.94
C ASN A 89 10.78 0.14 -18.39
N LEU A 90 9.98 0.96 -19.09
CA LEU A 90 10.35 2.34 -19.40
C LEU A 90 10.58 3.16 -18.11
N ALA A 91 9.72 3.01 -17.12
CA ALA A 91 9.85 3.68 -15.83
C ALA A 91 11.15 3.27 -15.12
N TYR A 92 11.31 1.96 -14.85
CA TYR A 92 12.48 1.47 -14.11
C TYR A 92 13.79 1.61 -14.90
N GLY A 93 13.75 1.51 -16.23
CA GLY A 93 14.90 1.80 -17.08
C GLY A 93 15.40 3.24 -16.91
N ASN A 94 14.51 4.22 -16.94
CA ASN A 94 14.87 5.61 -16.68
C ASN A 94 15.35 5.83 -15.23
N LEU A 95 14.70 5.21 -14.24
CA LEU A 95 15.13 5.28 -12.84
C LEU A 95 16.53 4.66 -12.64
N LEU A 96 16.86 3.56 -13.34
CA LEU A 96 18.21 3.00 -13.32
C LEU A 96 19.23 3.92 -14.02
N LEU A 97 18.87 4.49 -15.19
CA LEU A 97 19.74 5.45 -15.88
C LEU A 97 20.03 6.68 -15.02
N SER A 98 19.06 7.15 -14.23
CA SER A 98 19.30 8.24 -13.28
C SER A 98 20.39 7.89 -12.28
N LYS A 99 20.48 6.61 -11.84
CA LYS A 99 21.52 6.17 -10.91
C LYS A 99 22.91 6.14 -11.55
N PHE A 100 23.02 5.82 -12.82
CA PHE A 100 24.29 5.96 -13.55
C PHE A 100 24.75 7.42 -13.65
N GLU A 101 23.83 8.35 -13.96
CA GLU A 101 24.15 9.78 -14.03
C GLU A 101 24.48 10.33 -12.63
N GLN A 102 23.81 9.86 -11.57
CA GLN A 102 24.13 10.19 -10.18
C GLN A 102 25.59 9.79 -9.83
N GLN A 103 26.01 8.56 -10.19
CA GLN A 103 27.39 8.11 -9.98
C GLN A 103 28.40 8.96 -10.77
N ALA A 104 28.00 9.47 -11.92
CA ALA A 104 28.81 10.37 -12.75
C ALA A 104 28.75 11.85 -12.29
N SER A 105 28.00 12.17 -11.23
CA SER A 105 27.76 13.53 -10.74
C SER A 105 27.12 14.45 -11.78
N ASN A 106 26.37 13.89 -12.73
CA ASN A 106 25.66 14.62 -13.78
C ASN A 106 24.19 14.87 -13.35
N TYR A 107 24.00 15.82 -12.46
CA TYR A 107 22.72 16.05 -11.77
C TYR A 107 21.60 16.54 -12.72
N GLU A 108 21.94 17.25 -13.80
CA GLU A 108 20.96 17.69 -14.79
C GLU A 108 20.33 16.48 -15.51
N ARG A 109 21.16 15.57 -16.01
CA ARG A 109 20.69 14.35 -16.68
C ARG A 109 20.04 13.37 -15.70
N GLU A 110 20.52 13.30 -14.45
CA GLU A 110 19.87 12.54 -13.39
C GLU A 110 18.41 13.00 -13.23
N LEU A 111 18.18 14.32 -13.12
CA LEU A 111 16.84 14.88 -12.98
C LEU A 111 15.96 14.56 -14.19
N ASP A 112 16.48 14.70 -15.42
CA ASP A 112 15.75 14.35 -16.63
C ASP A 112 15.26 12.90 -16.64
N TYR A 113 16.13 11.96 -16.25
CA TYR A 113 15.78 10.55 -16.16
C TYR A 113 14.79 10.28 -15.03
N LEU A 114 14.93 10.93 -13.87
CA LEU A 114 13.99 10.80 -12.77
C LEU A 114 12.59 11.25 -13.20
N LEU A 115 12.47 12.41 -13.82
CA LEU A 115 11.18 12.95 -14.30
C LEU A 115 10.52 12.00 -15.32
N LYS A 116 11.28 11.49 -16.30
CA LYS A 116 10.79 10.52 -17.29
C LYS A 116 10.37 9.22 -16.63
N GLY A 117 11.18 8.71 -15.69
CA GLY A 117 10.87 7.49 -14.96
C GLY A 117 9.56 7.60 -14.17
N HIS A 118 9.37 8.70 -13.46
CA HIS A 118 8.15 8.96 -12.71
C HIS A 118 6.93 9.15 -13.62
N ASP A 119 7.06 9.82 -14.76
CA ASP A 119 5.97 9.99 -15.72
C ASP A 119 5.50 8.63 -16.27
N TYR A 120 6.42 7.78 -16.72
CA TYR A 120 6.07 6.42 -17.17
C TYR A 120 5.47 5.56 -16.05
N PHE A 121 5.97 5.69 -14.83
CA PHE A 121 5.42 5.00 -13.67
C PHE A 121 3.98 5.43 -13.39
N PHE A 122 3.71 6.73 -13.42
CA PHE A 122 2.36 7.28 -13.28
C PHE A 122 1.45 6.77 -14.39
N GLN A 123 1.87 6.87 -15.65
CA GLN A 123 1.10 6.37 -16.79
C GLN A 123 0.81 4.86 -16.70
N SER A 124 1.73 4.05 -16.15
CA SER A 124 1.50 2.61 -15.97
C SER A 124 0.42 2.28 -14.93
N LYS A 125 0.13 3.22 -14.05
CA LYS A 125 -0.82 3.07 -12.94
C LYS A 125 -2.04 3.98 -13.04
N SER A 126 -2.17 4.77 -14.12
CA SER A 126 -3.25 5.75 -14.26
C SER A 126 -4.65 5.14 -14.12
N ALA A 127 -4.90 4.02 -14.79
CA ALA A 127 -6.20 3.34 -14.70
C ALA A 127 -6.54 2.89 -13.28
N LYS A 128 -5.54 2.42 -12.52
CA LYS A 128 -5.71 2.07 -11.11
C LYS A 128 -6.01 3.31 -10.27
N PHE A 129 -5.26 4.37 -10.47
CA PHE A 129 -5.45 5.63 -9.76
C PHE A 129 -6.83 6.23 -10.03
N GLU A 130 -7.27 6.23 -11.29
CA GLU A 130 -8.62 6.67 -11.67
C GLU A 130 -9.71 5.82 -11.02
N ALA A 131 -9.53 4.50 -10.95
CA ALA A 131 -10.46 3.60 -10.27
C ALA A 131 -10.50 3.86 -8.75
N GLU A 132 -9.36 4.12 -8.12
CA GLU A 132 -9.28 4.50 -6.71
C GLU A 132 -9.97 5.85 -6.45
N LEU A 133 -9.72 6.87 -7.28
CA LEU A 133 -10.42 8.16 -7.17
C LEU A 133 -11.93 7.99 -7.30
N LYS A 134 -12.38 7.24 -8.31
CA LYS A 134 -13.81 6.93 -8.50
C LYS A 134 -14.40 6.21 -7.30
N TYR A 135 -13.65 5.26 -6.71
CA TYR A 135 -14.09 4.58 -5.52
C TYR A 135 -14.28 5.55 -4.33
N TRP A 136 -13.28 6.36 -4.03
CA TRP A 136 -13.29 7.25 -2.87
C TRP A 136 -14.31 8.39 -2.99
N PHE A 137 -14.46 8.98 -4.18
CA PHE A 137 -15.27 10.18 -4.36
C PHE A 137 -16.67 9.93 -4.91
N ASP A 138 -16.90 8.83 -5.64
CA ASP A 138 -18.21 8.55 -6.24
C ASP A 138 -18.92 7.36 -5.59
N ILE A 139 -18.20 6.26 -5.32
CA ILE A 139 -18.81 5.00 -4.89
C ILE A 139 -19.01 4.99 -3.38
N LEU A 140 -17.98 5.29 -2.61
CA LEU A 140 -18.02 5.22 -1.15
C LEU A 140 -19.07 6.14 -0.52
N PRO A 141 -19.25 7.42 -0.94
CA PRO A 141 -20.32 8.27 -0.42
C PRO A 141 -21.72 7.69 -0.68
N ARG A 142 -21.94 7.06 -1.83
CA ARG A 142 -23.21 6.39 -2.14
C ARG A 142 -23.47 5.16 -1.26
N ILE A 143 -22.40 4.42 -0.92
CA ILE A 143 -22.50 3.30 0.02
C ILE A 143 -22.90 3.83 1.39
N GLU A 144 -22.37 4.96 1.83
CA GLU A 144 -22.73 5.59 3.10
C GLU A 144 -24.22 5.96 3.17
N GLU A 145 -24.81 6.41 2.06
CA GLU A 145 -26.23 6.70 1.96
C GLU A 145 -27.10 5.43 2.02
N ILE A 146 -26.65 4.34 1.41
CA ILE A 146 -27.42 3.08 1.27
C ILE A 146 -27.28 2.20 2.51
N VAL A 147 -26.07 2.15 3.10
CA VAL A 147 -25.79 1.33 4.28
C VAL A 147 -26.48 1.96 5.48
N SER A 148 -27.68 1.46 5.78
CA SER A 148 -28.36 1.73 7.04
C SER A 148 -27.67 0.94 8.15
N LEU A 149 -26.56 1.47 8.63
CA LEU A 149 -26.00 0.98 9.89
C LEU A 149 -26.99 1.37 10.97
N GLU A 150 -27.56 0.39 11.65
CA GLU A 150 -28.40 0.64 12.82
C GLU A 150 -27.63 1.57 13.76
N LYS A 151 -28.29 2.68 14.15
CA LYS A 151 -27.67 3.61 15.11
C LYS A 151 -27.32 2.81 16.36
N SER A 152 -26.11 3.01 16.82
CA SER A 152 -25.66 2.44 18.09
C SER A 152 -26.71 2.66 19.17
N ASP A 153 -27.25 1.59 19.74
CA ASP A 153 -27.91 1.69 21.03
C ASP A 153 -26.93 2.37 21.98
N LYS A 154 -27.46 3.28 22.80
CA LYS A 154 -26.69 4.16 23.72
C LYS A 154 -25.78 3.42 24.72
N ASN A 155 -25.70 2.10 24.65
CA ASN A 155 -24.95 1.24 25.58
C ASN A 155 -23.47 1.02 25.22
N ASN A 156 -22.94 1.62 24.14
CA ASN A 156 -21.54 1.43 23.74
C ASN A 156 -20.60 2.57 24.18
N HIS A 157 -20.93 3.30 25.23
CA HIS A 157 -20.06 4.33 25.81
C HIS A 157 -18.71 3.81 26.33
N HIS A 158 -18.51 2.49 26.33
CA HIS A 158 -17.30 1.84 26.82
C HIS A 158 -16.19 1.72 25.77
N ILE A 159 -16.52 1.86 24.46
CA ILE A 159 -15.54 1.72 23.37
C ILE A 159 -15.15 3.12 22.89
N LYS A 160 -13.88 3.47 23.06
CA LYS A 160 -13.34 4.79 22.74
C LYS A 160 -12.16 4.66 21.75
N PRO A 161 -12.43 4.45 20.47
CA PRO A 161 -11.37 4.38 19.46
C PRO A 161 -10.74 5.76 19.24
N ILE A 162 -9.42 5.77 19.05
CA ILE A 162 -8.63 6.93 18.62
C ILE A 162 -8.16 6.65 17.20
N PHE A 163 -8.80 7.28 16.23
CA PHE A 163 -8.41 7.16 14.82
C PHE A 163 -7.29 8.15 14.50
N ILE A 164 -6.15 7.63 14.04
CA ILE A 164 -5.03 8.44 13.57
C ILE A 164 -5.09 8.45 12.04
N VAL A 165 -5.38 9.60 11.49
CA VAL A 165 -5.56 9.81 10.05
C VAL A 165 -4.53 10.82 9.52
N GLY A 166 -4.23 10.76 8.24
CA GLY A 166 -3.29 11.69 7.62
C GLY A 166 -2.67 11.17 6.34
N LEU A 167 -1.65 11.87 5.87
CA LEU A 167 -0.89 11.44 4.70
C LEU A 167 0.18 10.41 5.08
N PRO A 168 0.56 9.49 4.18
CA PRO A 168 1.70 8.61 4.39
C PRO A 168 2.97 9.41 4.74
N ARG A 169 3.77 8.86 5.66
CA ARG A 169 5.03 9.50 6.13
C ARG A 169 4.85 10.78 6.96
N CYS A 170 3.65 11.07 7.48
CA CYS A 170 3.38 12.23 8.36
C CYS A 170 3.81 12.02 9.82
N GLY A 171 4.44 10.89 10.18
CA GLY A 171 4.85 10.60 11.56
C GLY A 171 3.76 9.91 12.39
N SER A 172 2.72 9.36 11.78
CA SER A 172 1.59 8.68 12.46
C SER A 172 2.03 7.61 13.45
N THR A 173 3.08 6.83 13.16
CA THR A 173 3.63 5.82 14.07
C THR A 173 4.23 6.46 15.35
N LEU A 174 4.89 7.60 15.22
CA LEU A 174 5.41 8.33 16.39
C LEU A 174 4.27 8.88 17.23
N ILE A 175 3.26 9.46 16.61
CA ILE A 175 2.06 9.98 17.28
C ILE A 175 1.36 8.85 18.03
N GLU A 176 1.16 7.69 17.41
CA GLU A 176 0.55 6.54 18.06
C GLU A 176 1.34 6.11 19.31
N LYS A 177 2.66 6.01 19.20
CA LYS A 177 3.52 5.69 20.35
C LYS A 177 3.44 6.73 21.47
N VAL A 178 3.38 8.01 21.15
CA VAL A 178 3.22 9.09 22.13
C VAL A 178 1.87 8.97 22.84
N ILE A 179 0.78 8.75 22.09
CA ILE A 179 -0.57 8.59 22.68
C ILE A 179 -0.61 7.38 23.61
N THR A 180 0.00 6.26 23.21
CA THR A 180 -0.05 5.00 23.96
C THR A 180 0.98 4.90 25.09
N SER A 181 1.96 5.81 25.15
CA SER A 181 2.97 5.86 26.23
C SER A 181 2.48 6.53 27.52
N GLY A 182 1.25 7.03 27.56
CA GLY A 182 0.67 7.70 28.72
C GLY A 182 0.35 6.75 29.87
N THR A 183 -0.12 7.31 30.98
CA THR A 183 -0.47 6.56 32.21
C THR A 183 -1.75 5.71 32.07
N LYS A 184 -2.60 6.02 31.09
CA LYS A 184 -3.80 5.23 30.79
C LYS A 184 -3.43 4.14 29.80
N HIS A 185 -3.91 2.93 30.05
CA HIS A 185 -3.72 1.82 29.12
C HIS A 185 -4.53 2.08 27.83
N ILE A 186 -3.84 2.30 26.71
CA ILE A 186 -4.41 2.44 25.39
C ILE A 186 -3.79 1.34 24.52
N SER A 187 -4.63 0.46 23.99
CA SER A 187 -4.17 -0.64 23.12
C SER A 187 -3.74 -0.09 21.75
N ILE A 188 -2.58 -0.54 21.27
CA ILE A 188 -2.05 -0.17 19.95
C ILE A 188 -2.73 -1.02 18.89
N GLY A 189 -3.42 -0.36 17.94
CA GLY A 189 -4.12 -1.04 16.85
C GLY A 189 -3.33 -1.09 15.55
N GLU A 190 -2.37 -0.20 15.39
CA GLU A 190 -1.62 -0.04 14.15
C GLU A 190 -2.55 0.20 12.94
N GLU A 191 -2.20 -0.29 11.75
CA GLU A 191 -2.98 -0.15 10.51
C GLU A 191 -3.96 -1.33 10.38
N THR A 192 -5.13 -1.24 11.02
CA THR A 192 -6.11 -2.34 11.02
C THR A 192 -6.73 -2.56 9.65
N GLN A 193 -6.94 -1.51 8.87
CA GLN A 193 -7.65 -1.47 7.58
C GLN A 193 -9.06 -2.11 7.62
N ILE A 194 -9.66 -2.21 8.81
CA ILE A 194 -10.94 -2.89 9.02
C ILE A 194 -12.04 -2.28 8.18
N PHE A 195 -12.12 -0.94 8.10
CA PHE A 195 -13.12 -0.27 7.28
C PHE A 195 -12.94 -0.57 5.79
N ASN A 196 -11.71 -0.58 5.29
CA ASN A 196 -11.40 -0.93 3.89
C ASN A 196 -11.97 -2.29 3.49
N PHE A 197 -11.90 -3.27 4.39
CA PHE A 197 -12.31 -4.65 4.09
C PHE A 197 -13.78 -4.93 4.39
N LEU A 198 -14.36 -4.30 5.41
CA LEU A 198 -15.64 -4.74 5.96
C LEU A 198 -16.80 -3.77 5.73
N ILE A 199 -16.54 -2.51 5.36
CA ILE A 199 -17.63 -1.53 5.22
C ILE A 199 -18.68 -1.94 4.20
N HIS A 200 -18.27 -2.60 3.12
CA HIS A 200 -19.17 -3.10 2.09
C HIS A 200 -20.14 -4.19 2.58
N GLN A 201 -19.85 -4.81 3.73
CA GLN A 201 -20.72 -5.83 4.30
C GLN A 201 -21.88 -5.22 5.11
N GLY A 202 -21.86 -3.89 5.30
CA GLY A 202 -22.94 -3.14 5.93
C GLY A 202 -23.30 -3.56 7.36
N SER A 203 -22.40 -4.24 8.07
CA SER A 203 -22.65 -4.78 9.39
C SER A 203 -21.73 -4.18 10.44
N ARG A 204 -22.33 -3.40 11.35
CA ARG A 204 -21.67 -2.86 12.53
C ARG A 204 -21.02 -3.97 13.36
N GLU A 205 -21.76 -5.06 13.60
CA GLU A 205 -21.29 -6.16 14.45
C GLU A 205 -20.02 -6.84 13.87
N LYS A 206 -19.96 -7.01 12.56
CA LYS A 206 -18.76 -7.56 11.91
C LYS A 206 -17.53 -6.66 12.09
N ILE A 207 -17.73 -5.34 12.06
CA ILE A 207 -16.65 -4.38 12.29
C ILE A 207 -16.18 -4.47 13.74
N LEU A 208 -17.10 -4.46 14.72
CA LEU A 208 -16.75 -4.60 16.12
C LEU A 208 -16.08 -5.96 16.41
N GLU A 209 -16.57 -7.03 15.80
CA GLU A 209 -15.97 -8.36 15.93
C GLU A 209 -14.54 -8.42 15.38
N ALA A 210 -14.26 -7.75 14.27
CA ALA A 210 -12.90 -7.67 13.74
C ALA A 210 -11.94 -6.93 14.69
N TYR A 211 -12.40 -5.92 15.43
CA TYR A 211 -11.62 -5.29 16.50
C TYR A 211 -11.44 -6.21 17.71
N ARG A 212 -12.47 -7.02 18.08
CA ARG A 212 -12.37 -8.03 19.15
C ARG A 212 -11.34 -9.11 18.81
N GLN A 213 -11.35 -9.63 17.60
CA GLN A 213 -10.40 -10.64 17.12
C GLN A 213 -8.94 -10.16 17.16
N ARG A 214 -8.73 -8.83 17.12
CA ARG A 214 -7.41 -8.20 17.31
C ARG A 214 -7.11 -7.84 18.77
N ASN A 215 -7.94 -8.26 19.71
CA ASN A 215 -7.85 -7.94 21.14
C ASN A 215 -7.90 -6.43 21.46
N LEU A 216 -8.46 -5.61 20.56
CA LEU A 216 -8.60 -4.17 20.74
C LEU A 216 -9.89 -3.82 21.50
N ILE A 217 -10.89 -4.68 21.49
CA ILE A 217 -12.14 -4.59 22.27
C ILE A 217 -12.31 -5.90 23.04
N GLN A 218 -12.54 -5.82 24.36
CA GLN A 218 -12.84 -6.97 25.22
C GLN A 218 -14.17 -6.75 25.96
N ALA A 219 -14.77 -7.80 26.51
CA ALA A 219 -16.16 -7.77 26.97
C ALA A 219 -16.46 -7.04 28.29
N ALA A 220 -15.47 -6.57 29.06
CA ALA A 220 -15.69 -6.28 30.48
C ALA A 220 -15.25 -4.89 31.00
N SER A 221 -14.76 -3.97 30.19
CA SER A 221 -14.29 -2.66 30.69
C SER A 221 -14.31 -1.56 29.62
N ASP A 222 -14.06 -0.31 30.03
CA ASP A 222 -13.82 0.82 29.12
C ASP A 222 -12.56 0.58 28.31
N TYR A 223 -12.69 0.48 26.98
CA TYR A 223 -11.58 0.25 26.07
C TYR A 223 -11.27 1.50 25.26
N THR A 224 -10.02 1.91 25.35
CA THR A 224 -9.43 2.90 24.46
C THR A 224 -8.35 2.19 23.64
N PHE A 225 -8.42 2.33 22.33
CA PHE A 225 -7.42 1.78 21.40
C PHE A 225 -7.18 2.73 20.25
N THR A 226 -6.04 2.59 19.60
CA THR A 226 -5.72 3.34 18.38
C THR A 226 -6.07 2.51 17.14
N ASP A 227 -6.43 3.18 16.05
CA ASP A 227 -6.44 2.66 14.69
C ASP A 227 -5.78 3.70 13.78
N LYS A 228 -4.61 3.34 13.28
CA LYS A 228 -3.75 4.21 12.47
C LYS A 228 -3.89 3.94 10.97
N SER A 229 -4.98 3.34 10.53
CA SER A 229 -5.28 3.24 9.09
C SER A 229 -5.52 4.64 8.55
N LEU A 230 -4.53 5.17 7.82
CA LEU A 230 -4.50 6.59 7.43
C LEU A 230 -5.70 6.97 6.57
N GLU A 231 -6.23 6.02 5.79
CA GLU A 231 -7.41 6.17 4.95
C GLU A 231 -8.72 6.28 5.75
N ASN A 232 -8.72 6.08 7.05
CA ASN A 232 -9.93 6.17 7.88
C ASN A 232 -10.63 7.54 7.78
N PHE A 233 -9.93 8.59 7.30
CA PHE A 233 -10.58 9.87 7.04
C PHE A 233 -11.70 9.79 5.98
N PHE A 234 -11.63 8.86 5.04
CA PHE A 234 -12.72 8.60 4.09
C PHE A 234 -13.93 7.93 4.74
N TYR A 235 -13.76 7.29 5.89
CA TYR A 235 -14.79 6.52 6.60
C TYR A 235 -15.40 7.24 7.80
N ILE A 236 -15.13 8.54 7.99
CA ILE A 236 -15.57 9.31 9.17
C ILE A 236 -17.09 9.21 9.37
N GLY A 237 -17.88 9.24 8.30
CA GLY A 237 -19.34 9.09 8.36
C GLY A 237 -19.76 7.74 8.94
N PHE A 238 -19.11 6.66 8.52
CA PHE A 238 -19.35 5.30 9.05
C PHE A 238 -18.86 5.15 10.48
N ILE A 239 -17.66 5.64 10.79
CA ILE A 239 -17.09 5.62 12.13
C ILE A 239 -18.07 6.25 13.12
N LYS A 240 -18.62 7.42 12.79
CA LYS A 240 -19.58 8.13 13.63
C LYS A 240 -20.91 7.38 13.83
N LYS A 241 -21.28 6.49 12.91
CA LYS A 241 -22.48 5.64 13.03
C LYS A 241 -22.23 4.39 13.87
N ILE A 242 -20.98 3.92 13.93
CA ILE A 242 -20.57 2.67 14.60
C ILE A 242 -20.22 2.89 16.07
N PHE A 243 -19.49 3.94 16.35
CA PHE A 243 -19.01 4.34 17.68
C PHE A 243 -19.74 5.58 18.21
#